data_7fb5960ea86d849c3d5c1a27c37503fb
#
_entry.id   7fb5960ea86d849c3d5c1a27c37503fb
#
_cell.length_a   1.000
_cell.length_b   1.000
_cell.length_c   1.000
_cell.angle_alpha   90.00
_cell.angle_beta   90.00
_cell.angle_gamma   90.00
#
_symmetry.space_group_name_H-M   'P 1'
#
loop_
_entity.id
_entity.type
_entity.pdbx_description
1 polymer ?
#
loop_
_entity_poly.entity_id
_entity_poly.type
_entity_poly.pdbx_seq_one_letter_code
_entity_poly.pdbx_strand_id
1 'polypeptide(L)'
;MAAGQTRAEIRTELRTEPSGPVEPILRVAVEQRYDDDQLLTGGQNPPGAFLTKVMPQAGLRLNERTTKFEGFYGPDLLFRNSSGDLTLDHRAALELHTQASRTAHIDALAQFWDTSDPLSLPRQGLARTLARTIYGRAEVDWRQQFAPRWSFLLGYHFEGAKVDEADHPPGFLNSPSIEVDYRLTRRADIGAEYRLQLFKFGSNNGIAHSPGLVWRYRLSRSANIKISGGAAFYSEHLNPEKDGIVPRFEIDVAQRITKRVEWIFAVGHDLVGASGFSTAVWADYASLTLSWQLLEKLRLFGYGSFFRNGPMPNVGVFPLKVDQEKGVSAGYGVGAGAEWRFDRHVAIQASYDRLDQVGSVDPAQTTLTRNIVAARLTVDAF
;
A
#
# COMPACT_ATOMS: atom_id res chain seq x y z
N MET A 1 -7.13 -3.10 -1.92
CA MET A 1 -6.96 -1.65 -2.14
C MET A 1 -5.50 -1.19 -2.12
N ALA A 2 -4.73 -1.54 -1.13
CA ALA A 2 -3.28 -1.28 -1.08
C ALA A 2 -2.44 -2.14 -2.05
N ALA A 3 -2.99 -3.21 -2.63
CA ALA A 3 -2.24 -4.11 -3.53
C ALA A 3 -1.60 -3.40 -4.73
N GLY A 4 -2.26 -2.40 -5.29
CA GLY A 4 -1.72 -1.63 -6.43
C GLY A 4 -0.57 -0.70 -6.03
N GLN A 5 -0.71 0.03 -4.93
CA GLN A 5 0.30 0.97 -4.45
C GLN A 5 1.53 0.25 -3.89
N THR A 6 1.32 -0.75 -3.04
CA THR A 6 2.43 -1.49 -2.42
C THR A 6 3.17 -2.37 -3.43
N ARG A 7 2.48 -2.96 -4.43
CA ARG A 7 3.15 -3.66 -5.53
C ARG A 7 4.00 -2.72 -6.38
N ALA A 8 3.59 -1.46 -6.57
CA ALA A 8 4.39 -0.47 -7.28
C ALA A 8 5.63 -0.05 -6.47
N GLU A 9 5.50 0.12 -5.15
CA GLU A 9 6.60 0.49 -4.25
C GLU A 9 7.65 -0.62 -4.13
N ILE A 10 7.24 -1.89 -4.02
CA ILE A 10 8.17 -3.04 -3.99
C ILE A 10 8.82 -3.28 -5.35
N ARG A 11 8.09 -3.06 -6.45
CA ARG A 11 8.66 -3.18 -7.81
C ARG A 11 9.65 -2.08 -8.17
N THR A 12 9.75 -1.02 -7.37
CA THR A 12 10.74 0.05 -7.55
C THR A 12 12.13 -0.36 -7.06
N GLU A 13 12.26 -1.44 -6.28
CA GLU A 13 13.58 -1.94 -5.91
C GLU A 13 14.31 -2.51 -7.13
N LEU A 14 15.63 -2.32 -7.17
CA LEU A 14 16.50 -2.77 -8.27
C LEU A 14 16.22 -4.24 -8.63
N ARG A 15 15.60 -4.48 -9.79
CA ARG A 15 15.55 -5.82 -10.38
C ARG A 15 16.78 -5.98 -11.27
N THR A 16 17.78 -6.65 -10.76
CA THR A 16 18.80 -7.28 -11.60
C THR A 16 18.14 -8.44 -12.36
N GLU A 17 18.48 -8.64 -13.63
CA GLU A 17 18.05 -9.85 -14.32
C GLU A 17 18.64 -11.07 -13.61
N PRO A 18 17.81 -12.08 -13.29
CA PRO A 18 18.28 -13.25 -12.53
C PRO A 18 19.35 -14.01 -13.32
N SER A 19 20.44 -14.35 -12.65
CA SER A 19 21.55 -15.12 -13.19
C SER A 19 21.35 -16.63 -13.08
N GLY A 20 20.35 -17.07 -12.28
CA GLY A 20 20.06 -18.48 -12.01
C GLY A 20 18.66 -18.72 -11.48
N PRO A 21 18.28 -20.00 -11.25
CA PRO A 21 16.96 -20.33 -10.72
C PRO A 21 16.78 -19.92 -9.24
N VAL A 22 17.87 -19.89 -8.47
CA VAL A 22 17.90 -19.45 -7.06
C VAL A 22 19.02 -18.45 -6.89
N GLU A 23 18.68 -17.27 -6.38
CA GLU A 23 19.63 -16.18 -6.12
C GLU A 23 19.50 -15.69 -4.69
N PRO A 24 20.61 -15.55 -3.95
CA PRO A 24 20.60 -14.84 -2.68
C PRO A 24 20.38 -13.34 -2.93
N ILE A 25 19.70 -12.68 -2.01
CA ILE A 25 19.58 -11.23 -1.95
C ILE A 25 20.45 -10.79 -0.77
N LEU A 26 21.51 -10.05 -1.06
CA LEU A 26 22.29 -9.33 -0.05
C LEU A 26 22.46 -7.91 -0.54
N ARG A 27 21.82 -6.99 0.14
CA ARG A 27 21.75 -5.58 -0.23
C ARG A 27 22.01 -4.72 0.99
N VAL A 28 22.65 -3.59 0.77
CA VAL A 28 22.74 -2.51 1.77
C VAL A 28 22.34 -1.22 1.07
N ALA A 29 21.39 -0.50 1.66
CA ALA A 29 21.08 0.86 1.23
C ALA A 29 21.40 1.83 2.38
N VAL A 30 21.92 3.00 2.02
CA VAL A 30 22.12 4.13 2.94
C VAL A 30 21.34 5.30 2.41
N GLU A 31 20.46 5.84 3.24
CA GLU A 31 19.62 6.98 2.92
C GLU A 31 19.94 8.14 3.87
N GLN A 32 20.17 9.29 3.29
CA GLN A 32 20.18 10.57 4.00
C GLN A 32 18.90 11.32 3.64
N ARG A 33 18.13 11.69 4.65
CA ARG A 33 16.85 12.37 4.48
C ARG A 33 16.79 13.64 5.29
N TYR A 34 16.33 14.71 4.68
CA TYR A 34 15.89 15.92 5.34
C TYR A 34 14.36 15.97 5.35
N ASP A 35 13.79 16.34 6.47
CA ASP A 35 12.38 16.35 6.74
C ASP A 35 12.05 17.61 7.52
N ASP A 36 11.20 18.47 6.98
CA ASP A 36 10.91 19.78 7.57
C ASP A 36 9.91 19.72 8.75
N ASP A 37 9.22 18.57 8.94
CA ASP A 37 8.36 18.31 10.11
C ASP A 37 8.53 16.88 10.60
N GLN A 38 9.74 16.50 11.00
CA GLN A 38 10.06 15.17 11.49
C GLN A 38 9.22 14.78 12.71
N LEU A 39 8.87 15.74 13.55
CA LEU A 39 8.11 15.50 14.79
C LEU A 39 6.59 15.50 14.58
N LEU A 40 6.11 15.66 13.34
CA LEU A 40 4.68 15.70 13.01
C LEU A 40 3.88 16.72 13.84
N THR A 41 4.50 17.85 14.18
CA THR A 41 3.92 18.85 15.09
C THR A 41 2.85 19.70 14.41
N GLY A 42 2.84 19.78 13.07
CA GLY A 42 1.90 20.60 12.30
C GLY A 42 1.97 22.11 12.60
N GLY A 43 3.01 22.55 13.30
CA GLY A 43 3.19 23.95 13.68
C GLY A 43 3.60 24.86 12.52
N GLN A 44 3.54 26.20 12.70
CA GLN A 44 3.88 27.17 11.67
C GLN A 44 5.38 27.16 11.26
N ASN A 45 6.26 26.59 12.06
CA ASN A 45 7.68 26.38 11.75
C ASN A 45 8.17 25.14 12.53
N PRO A 46 7.82 23.93 12.12
CA PRO A 46 8.32 22.72 12.77
C PRO A 46 9.84 22.64 12.59
N PRO A 47 10.57 22.13 13.57
CA PRO A 47 12.00 21.95 13.45
C PRO A 47 12.31 20.88 12.41
N GLY A 48 12.88 21.27 11.29
CA GLY A 48 13.40 20.35 10.31
C GLY A 48 14.59 19.56 10.84
N ALA A 49 14.73 18.32 10.45
CA ALA A 49 15.82 17.47 10.91
C ALA A 49 16.34 16.55 9.82
N PHE A 50 17.61 16.17 9.98
CA PHE A 50 18.25 15.13 9.18
C PHE A 50 18.08 13.77 9.84
N LEU A 51 17.82 12.76 9.02
CA LEU A 51 17.75 11.38 9.40
C LEU A 51 18.65 10.56 8.48
N THR A 52 19.52 9.76 9.08
CA THR A 52 20.34 8.79 8.37
C THR A 52 19.78 7.40 8.61
N LYS A 53 19.50 6.66 7.53
CA LYS A 53 18.97 5.30 7.60
C LYS A 53 19.91 4.34 6.89
N VAL A 54 20.33 3.29 7.58
CA VAL A 54 21.12 2.18 7.01
C VAL A 54 20.24 0.96 6.97
N MET A 55 20.04 0.40 5.79
CA MET A 55 19.05 -0.64 5.48
C MET A 55 19.74 -1.89 4.91
N PRO A 56 20.38 -2.73 5.72
CA PRO A 56 20.82 -4.03 5.26
C PRO A 56 19.62 -4.93 4.99
N GLN A 57 19.74 -5.78 3.98
CA GLN A 57 18.69 -6.70 3.54
C GLN A 57 19.31 -8.02 3.15
N ALA A 58 18.74 -9.11 3.65
CA ALA A 58 19.09 -10.47 3.26
C ALA A 58 17.85 -11.25 2.85
N GLY A 59 17.95 -12.07 1.82
CA GLY A 59 16.82 -12.84 1.33
C GLY A 59 17.17 -13.82 0.22
N LEU A 60 16.13 -14.32 -0.42
CA LEU A 60 16.21 -15.27 -1.53
C LEU A 60 15.24 -14.89 -2.63
N ARG A 61 15.67 -15.08 -3.88
CA ARG A 61 14.83 -15.02 -5.08
C ARG A 61 14.88 -16.37 -5.78
N LEU A 62 13.70 -16.90 -6.09
CA LEU A 62 13.54 -18.07 -6.95
C LEU A 62 12.83 -17.60 -8.23
N ASN A 63 13.40 -17.93 -9.37
CA ASN A 63 12.83 -17.57 -10.67
C ASN A 63 12.81 -18.81 -11.58
N GLU A 64 11.82 -19.66 -11.35
CA GLU A 64 11.56 -20.84 -12.17
C GLU A 64 10.46 -20.54 -13.18
N ARG A 65 10.29 -21.46 -14.15
CA ARG A 65 9.32 -21.32 -15.23
C ARG A 65 7.87 -21.13 -14.73
N THR A 66 7.49 -21.84 -13.69
CA THR A 66 6.13 -21.85 -13.12
C THR A 66 6.03 -21.12 -11.79
N THR A 67 7.14 -20.85 -11.15
CA THR A 67 7.16 -20.28 -9.80
C THR A 67 8.17 -19.14 -9.72
N LYS A 68 7.71 -18.00 -9.26
CA LYS A 68 8.54 -16.87 -8.88
C LYS A 68 8.30 -16.59 -7.41
N PHE A 69 9.35 -16.56 -6.67
CA PHE A 69 9.34 -16.25 -5.25
C PHE A 69 10.42 -15.22 -4.97
N GLU A 70 10.10 -14.24 -4.16
CA GLU A 70 11.05 -13.30 -3.58
C GLU A 70 10.69 -13.08 -2.12
N GLY A 71 11.67 -13.23 -1.24
CA GLY A 71 11.47 -12.98 0.17
C GLY A 71 12.71 -12.39 0.79
N PHE A 72 12.54 -11.39 1.64
CA PHE A 72 13.65 -10.77 2.35
C PHE A 72 13.26 -10.33 3.77
N TYR A 73 14.29 -10.19 4.57
CA TYR A 73 14.27 -9.53 5.87
C TYR A 73 15.36 -8.47 5.91
N GLY A 74 15.07 -7.32 6.52
CA GLY A 74 16.02 -6.22 6.72
C GLY A 74 15.78 -5.50 8.04
N PRO A 75 16.80 -5.47 8.94
CA PRO A 75 16.82 -4.51 10.03
C PRO A 75 17.22 -3.14 9.46
N ASP A 76 16.53 -2.09 9.91
CA ASP A 76 16.81 -0.72 9.50
C ASP A 76 17.36 0.06 10.71
N LEU A 77 18.56 0.60 10.61
CA LEU A 77 19.19 1.43 11.63
C LEU A 77 18.85 2.90 11.30
N LEU A 78 18.09 3.56 12.16
CA LEU A 78 17.72 4.96 12.01
C LEU A 78 18.48 5.80 13.02
N PHE A 79 19.25 6.74 12.53
CA PHE A 79 19.93 7.74 13.32
C PHE A 79 19.29 9.12 13.10
N ARG A 80 18.69 9.66 14.18
CA ARG A 80 18.11 11.01 14.18
C ARG A 80 19.15 12.02 14.63
N ASN A 81 19.63 12.84 13.69
CA ASN A 81 20.71 13.79 13.97
C ASN A 81 20.29 14.86 15.01
N SER A 82 18.99 15.18 15.09
CA SER A 82 18.47 16.22 16.01
C SER A 82 18.52 15.81 17.48
N SER A 83 18.25 14.51 17.79
CA SER A 83 18.23 13.99 19.16
C SER A 83 19.45 13.14 19.49
N GLY A 84 20.21 12.72 18.48
CA GLY A 84 21.29 11.72 18.64
C GLY A 84 20.78 10.29 18.86
N ASP A 85 19.48 10.04 18.71
CA ASP A 85 18.87 8.74 18.95
C ASP A 85 19.18 7.77 17.82
N LEU A 86 19.52 6.54 18.19
CA LEU A 86 19.61 5.40 17.30
C LEU A 86 18.46 4.44 17.59
N THR A 87 17.65 4.16 16.57
CA THR A 87 16.58 3.17 16.68
C THR A 87 16.78 2.04 15.68
N LEU A 88 16.36 0.84 16.06
CA LEU A 88 16.37 -0.35 15.22
C LEU A 88 14.93 -0.70 14.85
N ASP A 89 14.63 -0.60 13.57
CA ASP A 89 13.37 -1.01 12.98
C ASP A 89 13.53 -2.33 12.23
N HIS A 90 12.44 -3.00 11.93
CA HIS A 90 12.44 -4.28 11.21
C HIS A 90 11.45 -4.26 10.07
N ARG A 91 11.85 -4.82 8.93
CA ARG A 91 10.95 -5.03 7.80
C ARG A 91 11.19 -6.39 7.17
N ALA A 92 10.12 -7.00 6.71
CA ALA A 92 10.16 -8.23 5.93
C ALA A 92 9.10 -8.18 4.83
N ALA A 93 9.40 -8.81 3.71
CA ALA A 93 8.41 -9.00 2.66
C ALA A 93 8.62 -10.35 1.98
N LEU A 94 7.51 -10.90 1.49
CA LEU A 94 7.45 -12.13 0.73
C LEU A 94 6.47 -11.93 -0.41
N GLU A 95 6.86 -12.27 -1.64
CA GLU A 95 6.00 -12.31 -2.82
C GLU A 95 6.15 -13.69 -3.49
N LEU A 96 5.04 -14.32 -3.80
CA LEU A 96 4.97 -15.61 -4.50
C LEU A 96 4.01 -15.50 -5.67
N HIS A 97 4.46 -15.91 -6.84
CA HIS A 97 3.62 -16.15 -8.00
C HIS A 97 3.87 -17.57 -8.48
N THR A 98 2.87 -18.43 -8.46
CA THR A 98 3.02 -19.78 -8.97
C THR A 98 1.86 -20.22 -9.84
N GLN A 99 2.21 -20.85 -10.95
CA GLN A 99 1.27 -21.57 -11.80
C GLN A 99 1.21 -23.03 -11.36
N ALA A 100 0.30 -23.34 -10.40
CA ALA A 100 0.16 -24.68 -9.83
C ALA A 100 -0.31 -25.72 -10.85
N SER A 101 -1.05 -25.27 -11.88
CA SER A 101 -1.43 -26.11 -13.03
C SER A 101 -1.66 -25.22 -14.27
N ARG A 102 -2.04 -25.84 -15.41
CA ARG A 102 -2.39 -25.07 -16.63
C ARG A 102 -3.57 -24.12 -16.41
N THR A 103 -4.40 -24.38 -15.42
CA THR A 103 -5.65 -23.66 -15.13
C THR A 103 -5.67 -23.02 -13.75
N ALA A 104 -4.64 -23.23 -12.93
CA ALA A 104 -4.56 -22.74 -11.55
C ALA A 104 -3.35 -21.85 -11.34
N HIS A 105 -3.59 -20.67 -10.75
CA HIS A 105 -2.57 -19.71 -10.36
C HIS A 105 -2.76 -19.32 -8.90
N ILE A 106 -1.66 -19.17 -8.18
CA ILE A 106 -1.63 -18.69 -6.81
C ILE A 106 -0.70 -17.49 -6.77
N ASP A 107 -1.19 -16.39 -6.23
CA ASP A 107 -0.45 -15.18 -5.92
C ASP A 107 -0.50 -14.97 -4.42
N ALA A 108 0.65 -14.75 -3.77
CA ALA A 108 0.69 -14.42 -2.35
C ALA A 108 1.64 -13.26 -2.11
N LEU A 109 1.29 -12.41 -1.16
CA LEU A 109 2.09 -11.30 -0.67
C LEU A 109 1.99 -11.28 0.86
N ALA A 110 3.12 -11.17 1.55
CA ALA A 110 3.14 -10.89 2.97
C ALA A 110 4.16 -9.79 3.24
N GLN A 111 3.83 -8.90 4.16
CA GLN A 111 4.65 -7.75 4.51
C GLN A 111 4.56 -7.50 6.00
N PHE A 112 5.67 -7.12 6.60
CA PHE A 112 5.78 -6.83 8.01
C PHE A 112 6.70 -5.63 8.22
N TRP A 113 6.29 -4.73 9.09
CA TRP A 113 7.07 -3.61 9.60
C TRP A 113 6.93 -3.50 11.11
N ASP A 114 8.02 -3.31 11.78
CA ASP A 114 8.10 -2.83 13.15
C ASP A 114 8.97 -1.58 13.09
N THR A 115 8.36 -0.41 13.10
CA THR A 115 9.03 0.82 12.71
C THR A 115 8.66 2.00 13.60
N SER A 116 9.64 2.83 13.87
CA SER A 116 9.50 4.15 14.46
C SER A 116 9.45 5.27 13.40
N ASP A 117 9.56 4.90 12.11
CA ASP A 117 9.47 5.83 10.99
C ASP A 117 8.12 5.69 10.28
N PRO A 118 7.17 6.63 10.48
CA PRO A 118 5.83 6.54 9.90
C PRO A 118 5.84 6.59 8.35
N LEU A 119 6.94 7.03 7.72
CA LEU A 119 7.08 6.99 6.27
C LEU A 119 7.41 5.61 5.71
N SER A 120 7.89 4.71 6.57
CA SER A 120 8.15 3.31 6.18
C SER A 120 6.87 2.51 6.04
N LEU A 121 5.73 2.99 6.56
CA LEU A 121 4.45 2.30 6.46
C LEU A 121 3.76 2.58 5.12
N PRO A 122 2.98 1.64 4.59
CA PRO A 122 2.14 1.86 3.42
C PRO A 122 1.24 3.09 3.60
N ARG A 123 1.15 3.92 2.57
CA ARG A 123 0.38 5.18 2.60
C ARG A 123 -1.11 4.89 2.42
N GLN A 124 -1.83 4.69 3.52
CA GLN A 124 -3.26 4.39 3.51
C GLN A 124 -4.14 5.40 4.25
N GLY A 125 -3.75 6.67 4.25
CA GLY A 125 -4.55 7.69 4.91
C GLY A 125 -4.61 7.56 6.43
N LEU A 126 -3.59 6.95 7.02
CA LEU A 126 -3.51 6.77 8.45
C LEU A 126 -3.11 8.06 9.13
N ALA A 127 -3.72 8.35 10.28
CA ALA A 127 -3.15 9.27 11.23
C ALA A 127 -1.74 8.79 11.54
N ARG A 128 -0.76 9.63 11.32
CA ARG A 128 0.64 9.28 11.51
C ARG A 128 1.08 9.80 12.85
N THR A 129 1.60 8.91 13.63
CA THR A 129 2.23 9.20 14.92
C THR A 129 3.70 8.83 14.85
N LEU A 130 4.52 9.44 15.71
CA LEU A 130 5.92 9.03 15.90
C LEU A 130 6.07 7.78 16.75
N ALA A 131 4.98 7.29 17.32
CA ALA A 131 5.01 6.08 18.12
C ALA A 131 5.42 4.87 17.25
N ARG A 132 6.16 3.98 17.88
CA ARG A 132 6.53 2.71 17.24
C ARG A 132 5.29 1.97 16.79
N THR A 133 5.28 1.55 15.54
CA THR A 133 4.15 0.88 14.94
C THR A 133 4.56 -0.48 14.40
N ILE A 134 3.87 -1.51 14.86
CA ILE A 134 3.94 -2.85 14.27
C ILE A 134 2.80 -2.94 13.24
N TYR A 135 3.14 -3.19 11.99
CA TYR A 135 2.18 -3.35 10.90
C TYR A 135 2.43 -4.66 10.16
N GLY A 136 1.39 -5.38 9.88
CA GLY A 136 1.44 -6.61 9.09
C GLY A 136 0.31 -6.67 8.08
N ARG A 137 0.63 -7.21 6.91
CA ARG A 137 -0.31 -7.44 5.82
C ARG A 137 0.00 -8.77 5.15
N ALA A 138 -1.05 -9.51 4.81
CA ALA A 138 -0.92 -10.71 4.00
C ALA A 138 -2.08 -10.80 3.00
N GLU A 139 -1.79 -11.22 1.79
CA GLU A 139 -2.76 -11.47 0.72
C GLU A 139 -2.45 -12.82 0.08
N VAL A 140 -3.48 -13.61 -0.18
CA VAL A 140 -3.39 -14.84 -0.96
C VAL A 140 -4.57 -14.88 -1.91
N ASP A 141 -4.28 -15.04 -3.19
CA ASP A 141 -5.25 -15.18 -4.26
C ASP A 141 -5.04 -16.52 -4.95
N TRP A 142 -6.05 -17.36 -4.98
CA TRP A 142 -6.09 -18.58 -5.77
C TRP A 142 -7.11 -18.44 -6.88
N ARG A 143 -6.63 -18.38 -8.12
CA ARG A 143 -7.48 -18.36 -9.31
C ARG A 143 -7.48 -19.72 -10.00
N GLN A 144 -8.67 -20.25 -10.28
CA GLN A 144 -8.87 -21.52 -10.95
C GLN A 144 -9.85 -21.36 -12.13
N GLN A 145 -9.42 -21.73 -13.33
CA GLN A 145 -10.32 -21.90 -14.46
C GLN A 145 -10.92 -23.31 -14.41
N PHE A 146 -12.24 -23.44 -14.25
CA PHE A 146 -12.95 -24.71 -14.17
C PHE A 146 -13.73 -25.05 -15.45
N ALA A 147 -13.93 -24.05 -16.35
CA ALA A 147 -14.47 -24.27 -17.67
C ALA A 147 -13.83 -23.26 -18.67
N PRO A 148 -14.00 -23.44 -19.99
CA PRO A 148 -13.33 -22.58 -20.98
C PRO A 148 -13.61 -21.08 -20.84
N ARG A 149 -14.76 -20.72 -20.28
CA ARG A 149 -15.18 -19.34 -20.07
C ARG A 149 -15.40 -18.96 -18.61
N TRP A 150 -15.27 -19.90 -17.68
CA TRP A 150 -15.55 -19.68 -16.28
C TRP A 150 -14.30 -19.86 -15.44
N SER A 151 -14.07 -18.94 -14.55
CA SER A 151 -13.05 -19.05 -13.50
C SER A 151 -13.60 -18.55 -12.17
N PHE A 152 -13.01 -19.02 -11.09
CA PHE A 152 -13.21 -18.42 -9.78
C PHE A 152 -11.89 -17.93 -9.21
N LEU A 153 -11.96 -16.94 -8.32
CA LEU A 153 -10.90 -16.45 -7.49
C LEU A 153 -11.33 -16.60 -6.03
N LEU A 154 -10.53 -17.28 -5.23
CA LEU A 154 -10.63 -17.25 -3.77
C LEU A 154 -9.52 -16.34 -3.26
N GLY A 155 -9.90 -15.30 -2.56
CA GLY A 155 -8.99 -14.33 -1.99
C GLY A 155 -9.04 -14.33 -0.47
N TYR A 156 -7.92 -14.06 0.16
CA TYR A 156 -7.83 -13.76 1.58
C TYR A 156 -6.90 -12.58 1.77
N HIS A 157 -7.38 -11.56 2.47
CA HIS A 157 -6.60 -10.40 2.86
C HIS A 157 -6.61 -10.27 4.38
N PHE A 158 -5.44 -10.14 4.95
CA PHE A 158 -5.20 -9.80 6.35
C PHE A 158 -4.46 -8.49 6.44
N GLU A 159 -4.86 -7.65 7.38
CA GLU A 159 -4.15 -6.44 7.74
C GLU A 159 -4.23 -6.24 9.26
N GLY A 160 -3.14 -5.85 9.87
CA GLY A 160 -3.09 -5.59 11.30
C GLY A 160 -2.09 -4.50 11.62
N ALA A 161 -2.46 -3.65 12.57
CA ALA A 161 -1.59 -2.62 13.08
C ALA A 161 -1.73 -2.46 14.59
N LYS A 162 -0.60 -2.23 15.24
CA LYS A 162 -0.51 -1.86 16.66
C LYS A 162 0.41 -0.66 16.77
N VAL A 163 -0.11 0.43 17.29
CA VAL A 163 0.65 1.62 17.65
C VAL A 163 1.00 1.53 19.13
N ASP A 164 2.24 1.86 19.50
CA ASP A 164 2.71 1.81 20.88
C ASP A 164 2.34 3.12 21.63
N GLU A 165 1.05 3.38 21.68
CA GLU A 165 0.43 4.48 22.41
C GLU A 165 -0.75 3.96 23.22
N ALA A 166 -0.95 4.48 24.44
CA ALA A 166 -1.92 3.96 25.40
C ALA A 166 -3.37 4.02 24.90
N ASP A 167 -3.71 5.03 24.12
CA ASP A 167 -5.09 5.29 23.66
C ASP A 167 -5.39 4.72 22.26
N HIS A 168 -4.42 4.01 21.65
CA HIS A 168 -4.57 3.41 20.33
C HIS A 168 -4.73 1.89 20.41
N PRO A 169 -5.97 1.36 20.37
CA PRO A 169 -6.18 -0.08 20.40
C PRO A 169 -5.60 -0.73 19.12
N PRO A 170 -5.06 -1.96 19.21
CA PRO A 170 -4.64 -2.68 18.03
C PRO A 170 -5.83 -2.95 17.12
N GLY A 171 -5.64 -2.75 15.83
CA GLY A 171 -6.64 -2.98 14.80
C GLY A 171 -6.26 -4.16 13.91
N PHE A 172 -7.25 -5.00 13.58
CA PHE A 172 -7.09 -6.14 12.68
C PHE A 172 -8.27 -6.20 11.70
N LEU A 173 -7.96 -6.52 10.45
CA LEU A 173 -8.92 -6.83 9.40
C LEU A 173 -8.61 -8.21 8.83
N ASN A 174 -9.62 -9.09 8.80
CA ASN A 174 -9.58 -10.34 8.05
C ASN A 174 -10.65 -10.26 6.97
N SER A 175 -10.28 -10.51 5.72
CA SER A 175 -11.18 -10.32 4.60
C SER A 175 -11.09 -11.47 3.58
N PRO A 176 -11.77 -12.61 3.83
CA PRO A 176 -11.97 -13.61 2.81
C PRO A 176 -12.90 -13.11 1.71
N SER A 177 -12.63 -13.52 0.47
CA SER A 177 -13.43 -13.16 -0.69
C SER A 177 -13.54 -14.31 -1.68
N ILE A 178 -14.63 -14.30 -2.42
CA ILE A 178 -14.85 -15.15 -3.58
C ILE A 178 -15.33 -14.31 -4.76
N GLU A 179 -14.82 -14.61 -5.93
CA GLU A 179 -15.25 -13.99 -7.18
C GLU A 179 -15.45 -15.09 -8.22
N VAL A 180 -16.51 -15.00 -9.01
CA VAL A 180 -16.80 -15.89 -10.14
C VAL A 180 -16.84 -15.04 -11.40
N ASP A 181 -15.96 -15.35 -12.34
CA ASP A 181 -15.79 -14.62 -13.60
C ASP A 181 -16.35 -15.42 -14.77
N TYR A 182 -17.00 -14.70 -15.69
CA TYR A 182 -17.37 -15.19 -17.00
C TYR A 182 -16.66 -14.41 -18.10
N ARG A 183 -15.96 -15.10 -18.98
CA ARG A 183 -15.28 -14.52 -20.15
C ARG A 183 -16.28 -14.21 -21.25
N LEU A 184 -16.68 -12.94 -21.36
CA LEU A 184 -17.56 -12.44 -22.41
C LEU A 184 -16.88 -12.49 -23.78
N THR A 185 -15.65 -11.99 -23.87
CA THR A 185 -14.84 -11.93 -25.08
C THR A 185 -13.38 -12.30 -24.77
N ARG A 186 -12.51 -12.30 -25.78
CA ARG A 186 -11.06 -12.46 -25.53
C ARG A 186 -10.44 -11.30 -24.75
N ARG A 187 -11.16 -10.18 -24.59
CA ARG A 187 -10.68 -8.96 -23.94
C ARG A 187 -11.49 -8.54 -22.73
N ALA A 188 -12.67 -9.12 -22.52
CA ALA A 188 -13.60 -8.69 -21.48
C ALA A 188 -14.03 -9.88 -20.63
N ASP A 189 -13.89 -9.73 -19.34
CA ASP A 189 -14.44 -10.62 -18.32
C ASP A 189 -15.41 -9.82 -17.43
N ILE A 190 -16.53 -10.43 -17.04
CA ILE A 190 -17.47 -9.91 -16.04
C ILE A 190 -17.58 -10.92 -14.92
N GLY A 191 -17.60 -10.44 -13.67
CA GLY A 191 -17.70 -11.31 -12.51
C GLY A 191 -18.66 -10.77 -11.47
N ALA A 192 -19.09 -11.67 -10.59
CA ALA A 192 -19.73 -11.36 -9.33
C ALA A 192 -18.75 -11.67 -8.20
N GLU A 193 -18.62 -10.75 -7.25
CA GLU A 193 -17.76 -10.92 -6.08
C GLU A 193 -18.57 -10.82 -4.79
N TYR A 194 -18.09 -11.51 -3.78
CA TYR A 194 -18.51 -11.34 -2.41
C TYR A 194 -17.30 -11.28 -1.51
N ARG A 195 -17.22 -10.25 -0.66
CA ARG A 195 -16.19 -10.05 0.34
C ARG A 195 -16.81 -10.00 1.72
N LEU A 196 -16.29 -10.77 2.64
CA LEU A 196 -16.59 -10.68 4.05
C LEU A 196 -15.43 -9.96 4.73
N GLN A 197 -15.71 -8.93 5.51
CA GLN A 197 -14.69 -8.19 6.27
C GLN A 197 -15.00 -8.31 7.75
N LEU A 198 -14.04 -8.82 8.51
CA LEU A 198 -14.11 -9.01 9.95
C LEU A 198 -13.12 -8.04 10.58
N PHE A 199 -13.63 -7.02 11.24
CA PHE A 199 -12.86 -5.99 11.91
C PHE A 199 -12.76 -6.28 13.39
N LYS A 200 -11.59 -6.01 13.98
CA LYS A 200 -11.37 -6.06 15.41
C LYS A 200 -10.53 -4.85 15.85
N PHE A 201 -11.02 -4.06 16.78
CA PHE A 201 -10.36 -2.88 17.34
C PHE A 201 -10.42 -2.97 18.88
N GLY A 202 -9.34 -3.46 19.49
CA GLY A 202 -9.35 -3.74 20.93
C GLY A 202 -10.46 -4.72 21.31
N SER A 203 -11.43 -4.26 22.11
CA SER A 203 -12.62 -5.03 22.52
C SER A 203 -13.78 -4.95 21.52
N ASN A 204 -13.72 -4.05 20.54
CA ASN A 204 -14.80 -3.81 19.59
C ASN A 204 -14.64 -4.67 18.33
N ASN A 205 -15.73 -5.21 17.82
CA ASN A 205 -15.75 -6.05 16.61
C ASN A 205 -16.81 -5.51 15.66
N GLY A 206 -16.45 -5.50 14.37
CA GLY A 206 -17.36 -5.16 13.28
C GLY A 206 -17.33 -6.22 12.19
N ILE A 207 -18.41 -6.32 11.44
CA ILE A 207 -18.55 -7.21 10.30
C ILE A 207 -19.11 -6.44 9.11
N ALA A 208 -18.57 -6.66 7.92
CA ALA A 208 -19.15 -6.13 6.70
C ALA A 208 -19.33 -7.22 5.63
N HIS A 209 -20.51 -7.23 5.02
CA HIS A 209 -20.86 -8.08 3.88
C HIS A 209 -20.84 -7.21 2.63
N SER A 210 -19.99 -7.54 1.66
CA SER A 210 -19.74 -6.68 0.49
C SER A 210 -19.96 -7.46 -0.82
N PRO A 211 -21.24 -7.67 -1.25
CA PRO A 211 -21.52 -8.14 -2.61
C PRO A 211 -21.17 -7.08 -3.65
N GLY A 212 -20.74 -7.51 -4.83
CA GLY A 212 -20.34 -6.61 -5.90
C GLY A 212 -20.26 -7.27 -7.26
N LEU A 213 -20.03 -6.45 -8.27
CA LEU A 213 -19.75 -6.85 -9.64
C LEU A 213 -18.35 -6.38 -10.02
N VAL A 214 -17.70 -7.15 -10.88
CA VAL A 214 -16.35 -6.85 -11.40
C VAL A 214 -16.41 -6.91 -12.91
N TRP A 215 -15.81 -5.93 -13.55
CA TRP A 215 -15.57 -5.90 -14.98
C TRP A 215 -14.09 -5.69 -15.24
N ARG A 216 -13.49 -6.57 -16.06
CA ARG A 216 -12.10 -6.47 -16.50
C ARG A 216 -12.05 -6.34 -17.99
N TYR A 217 -11.29 -5.37 -18.45
CA TYR A 217 -11.14 -5.15 -19.87
C TYR A 217 -9.67 -4.96 -20.25
N ARG A 218 -9.22 -5.75 -21.21
CA ARG A 218 -7.90 -5.62 -21.81
C ARG A 218 -7.97 -4.66 -22.99
N LEU A 219 -7.64 -3.39 -22.75
CA LEU A 219 -7.58 -2.36 -23.81
C LEU A 219 -6.57 -2.73 -24.91
N SER A 220 -5.38 -3.20 -24.49
CA SER A 220 -4.31 -3.63 -25.37
C SER A 220 -3.51 -4.77 -24.73
N ARG A 221 -2.42 -5.21 -25.37
CA ARG A 221 -1.49 -6.19 -24.76
C ARG A 221 -0.79 -5.64 -23.51
N SER A 222 -0.73 -4.33 -23.37
CA SER A 222 -0.01 -3.61 -22.32
C SER A 222 -0.89 -2.70 -21.47
N ALA A 223 -2.23 -2.77 -21.63
CA ALA A 223 -3.16 -1.94 -20.89
C ALA A 223 -4.37 -2.76 -20.43
N ASN A 224 -4.63 -2.72 -19.13
CA ASN A 224 -5.74 -3.40 -18.47
C ASN A 224 -6.52 -2.40 -17.61
N ILE A 225 -7.83 -2.55 -17.60
CA ILE A 225 -8.75 -1.86 -16.69
C ILE A 225 -9.48 -2.90 -15.86
N LYS A 226 -9.60 -2.65 -14.57
CA LYS A 226 -10.53 -3.35 -13.68
C LYS A 226 -11.47 -2.31 -13.08
N ILE A 227 -12.76 -2.57 -13.13
CA ILE A 227 -13.80 -1.78 -12.45
C ILE A 227 -14.56 -2.74 -11.57
N SER A 228 -14.70 -2.42 -10.30
CA SER A 228 -15.57 -3.13 -9.38
C SER A 228 -16.51 -2.18 -8.67
N GLY A 229 -17.70 -2.65 -8.32
CA GLY A 229 -18.70 -1.84 -7.63
C GLY A 229 -19.74 -2.70 -6.92
N GLY A 230 -20.27 -2.16 -5.81
CA GLY A 230 -21.23 -2.84 -4.96
C GLY A 230 -21.57 -2.03 -3.74
N ALA A 231 -21.96 -2.70 -2.66
CA ALA A 231 -22.23 -2.08 -1.37
C ALA A 231 -21.60 -2.92 -0.25
N ALA A 232 -21.12 -2.27 0.79
CA ALA A 232 -20.71 -2.89 2.04
C ALA A 232 -21.79 -2.65 3.11
N PHE A 233 -22.36 -3.72 3.63
CA PHE A 233 -23.32 -3.71 4.74
C PHE A 233 -22.53 -3.94 6.01
N TYR A 234 -22.30 -2.87 6.77
CA TYR A 234 -21.50 -2.87 7.99
C TYR A 234 -22.38 -2.91 9.22
N SER A 235 -21.99 -3.72 10.21
CA SER A 235 -22.54 -3.72 11.56
C SER A 235 -21.44 -3.83 12.61
N GLU A 236 -21.64 -3.17 13.76
CA GLU A 236 -20.71 -3.10 14.86
C GLU A 236 -21.35 -3.60 16.17
N HIS A 237 -20.68 -4.54 16.84
CA HIS A 237 -21.28 -5.24 17.97
C HIS A 237 -21.55 -4.35 19.18
N LEU A 238 -20.62 -3.42 19.49
CA LEU A 238 -20.74 -2.56 20.68
C LEU A 238 -21.43 -1.23 20.39
N ASN A 239 -21.52 -0.81 19.13
CA ASN A 239 -22.06 0.49 18.73
C ASN A 239 -23.00 0.34 17.53
N PRO A 240 -24.22 -0.19 17.72
CA PRO A 240 -25.17 -0.40 16.62
C PRO A 240 -25.56 0.90 15.89
N GLU A 241 -25.37 2.07 16.50
CA GLU A 241 -25.57 3.36 15.84
C GLU A 241 -24.60 3.65 14.71
N LYS A 242 -23.52 2.86 14.60
CA LYS A 242 -22.55 2.91 13.51
C LYS A 242 -22.87 1.93 12.38
N ASP A 243 -23.93 1.13 12.52
CA ASP A 243 -24.39 0.26 11.44
C ASP A 243 -24.78 1.10 10.23
N GLY A 244 -24.43 0.63 9.03
CA GLY A 244 -24.71 1.38 7.83
C GLY A 244 -24.35 0.67 6.54
N ILE A 245 -24.70 1.33 5.43
CA ILE A 245 -24.38 0.86 4.09
C ILE A 245 -23.39 1.83 3.47
N VAL A 246 -22.26 1.32 3.03
CA VAL A 246 -21.23 2.07 2.31
C VAL A 246 -21.26 1.65 0.85
N PRO A 247 -21.57 2.55 -0.11
CA PRO A 247 -21.36 2.24 -1.51
C PRO A 247 -19.87 1.93 -1.73
N ARG A 248 -19.57 0.92 -2.54
CA ARG A 248 -18.21 0.53 -2.83
C ARG A 248 -17.96 0.59 -4.32
N PHE A 249 -16.86 1.22 -4.71
CA PHE A 249 -16.36 1.16 -6.08
C PHE A 249 -14.83 1.23 -6.10
N GLU A 250 -14.24 0.65 -7.13
CA GLU A 250 -12.80 0.68 -7.40
C GLU A 250 -12.58 0.67 -8.91
N ILE A 251 -11.68 1.51 -9.37
CA ILE A 251 -11.21 1.54 -10.75
C ILE A 251 -9.69 1.47 -10.71
N ASP A 252 -9.14 0.43 -11.34
CA ASP A 252 -7.70 0.25 -11.52
C ASP A 252 -7.37 0.27 -13.00
N VAL A 253 -6.36 1.04 -13.36
CA VAL A 253 -5.81 1.09 -14.71
C VAL A 253 -4.32 0.91 -14.63
N ALA A 254 -3.82 -0.11 -15.31
CA ALA A 254 -2.39 -0.31 -15.46
C ALA A 254 -2.05 -0.32 -16.95
N GLN A 255 -1.12 0.55 -17.34
CA GLN A 255 -0.69 0.65 -18.73
C GLN A 255 0.83 0.78 -18.84
N ARG A 256 1.42 -0.06 -19.68
CA ARG A 256 2.77 0.10 -20.18
C ARG A 256 2.70 0.72 -21.59
N ILE A 257 2.86 2.05 -21.67
CA ILE A 257 2.77 2.80 -22.95
C ILE A 257 3.87 2.33 -23.90
N THR A 258 5.08 2.16 -23.37
CA THR A 258 6.23 1.60 -24.08
C THR A 258 6.97 0.61 -23.17
N LYS A 259 8.02 -0.05 -23.65
CA LYS A 259 8.90 -0.85 -22.76
C LYS A 259 9.57 -0.01 -21.66
N ARG A 260 9.54 1.32 -21.81
CA ARG A 260 10.23 2.29 -20.93
C ARG A 260 9.30 3.11 -20.07
N VAL A 261 7.99 3.16 -20.36
CA VAL A 261 7.02 3.99 -19.64
C VAL A 261 5.87 3.15 -19.16
N GLU A 262 5.66 3.14 -17.87
CA GLU A 262 4.56 2.46 -17.20
C GLU A 262 3.88 3.41 -16.24
N TRP A 263 2.55 3.36 -16.18
CA TRP A 263 1.78 4.05 -15.16
C TRP A 263 0.67 3.16 -14.61
N ILE A 264 0.33 3.41 -13.36
CA ILE A 264 -0.74 2.72 -12.64
C ILE A 264 -1.59 3.80 -11.99
N PHE A 265 -2.89 3.73 -12.23
CA PHE A 265 -3.89 4.60 -11.60
C PHE A 265 -4.88 3.74 -10.85
N ALA A 266 -5.23 4.16 -9.64
CA ALA A 266 -6.27 3.55 -8.84
C ALA A 266 -7.12 4.65 -8.21
N VAL A 267 -8.44 4.46 -8.19
CA VAL A 267 -9.39 5.32 -7.48
C VAL A 267 -10.50 4.45 -6.92
N GLY A 268 -10.95 4.77 -5.72
CA GLY A 268 -12.04 4.01 -5.12
C GLY A 268 -12.62 4.64 -3.87
N HIS A 269 -13.71 4.03 -3.45
CA HIS A 269 -14.41 4.26 -2.20
C HIS A 269 -14.72 2.90 -1.59
N ASP A 270 -14.26 2.67 -0.37
CA ASP A 270 -14.43 1.38 0.29
C ASP A 270 -14.46 1.53 1.82
N LEU A 271 -14.89 0.49 2.50
CA LEU A 271 -14.79 0.36 3.95
C LEU A 271 -13.43 -0.23 4.29
N VAL A 272 -12.67 0.44 5.16
CA VAL A 272 -11.33 0.03 5.55
C VAL A 272 -11.18 -0.02 7.07
N GLY A 273 -10.27 -0.88 7.53
CA GLY A 273 -9.77 -0.86 8.89
C GLY A 273 -8.52 0.02 8.92
N ALA A 274 -8.54 1.11 9.67
CA ALA A 274 -7.39 1.97 9.82
C ALA A 274 -6.78 1.83 11.21
N SER A 275 -5.46 1.72 11.30
CA SER A 275 -4.78 1.81 12.59
C SER A 275 -4.94 3.23 13.14
N GLY A 276 -5.18 3.33 14.44
CA GLY A 276 -5.46 4.62 15.10
C GLY A 276 -6.95 4.98 15.15
N PHE A 277 -7.84 4.23 14.48
CA PHE A 277 -9.27 4.33 14.68
C PHE A 277 -9.79 3.20 15.58
N SER A 278 -10.79 3.48 16.37
CA SER A 278 -11.48 2.49 17.23
C SER A 278 -12.59 1.73 16.49
N THR A 279 -12.77 1.97 15.21
CA THR A 279 -13.85 1.46 14.37
C THR A 279 -13.41 1.39 12.89
N ALA A 280 -14.18 0.68 12.07
CA ALA A 280 -14.03 0.79 10.62
C ALA A 280 -14.43 2.19 10.14
N VAL A 281 -13.77 2.63 9.08
CA VAL A 281 -14.02 3.93 8.45
C VAL A 281 -14.26 3.73 6.94
N TRP A 282 -15.08 4.58 6.35
CA TRP A 282 -15.10 4.67 4.89
C TRP A 282 -13.88 5.49 4.41
N ALA A 283 -13.35 5.12 3.27
CA ALA A 283 -12.19 5.77 2.67
C ALA A 283 -12.41 6.03 1.18
N ASP A 284 -12.25 7.31 0.78
CA ASP A 284 -12.00 7.70 -0.60
C ASP A 284 -10.50 7.71 -0.84
N TYR A 285 -10.07 7.22 -1.99
CA TYR A 285 -8.68 7.28 -2.38
C TYR A 285 -8.53 7.45 -3.88
N ALA A 286 -7.45 8.11 -4.26
CA ALA A 286 -6.97 8.13 -5.63
C ALA A 286 -5.44 8.06 -5.61
N SER A 287 -4.85 7.34 -6.55
CA SER A 287 -3.40 7.28 -6.69
C SER A 287 -2.99 7.15 -8.14
N LEU A 288 -1.88 7.77 -8.48
CA LEU A 288 -1.20 7.66 -9.77
C LEU A 288 0.28 7.43 -9.52
N THR A 289 0.83 6.40 -10.14
CA THR A 289 2.27 6.14 -10.14
C THR A 289 2.77 6.12 -11.57
N LEU A 290 3.87 6.78 -11.84
CA LEU A 290 4.54 6.85 -13.13
C LEU A 290 5.98 6.37 -12.97
N SER A 291 6.43 5.50 -13.87
CA SER A 291 7.84 5.10 -13.99
C SER A 291 8.28 5.23 -15.44
N TRP A 292 9.39 5.91 -15.66
CA TRP A 292 9.96 6.16 -16.99
C TRP A 292 11.45 5.85 -17.03
N GLN A 293 11.83 4.80 -17.75
CA GLN A 293 13.22 4.48 -18.06
C GLN A 293 13.70 5.43 -19.19
N LEU A 294 14.16 6.63 -18.80
CA LEU A 294 14.58 7.68 -19.73
C LEU A 294 15.81 7.25 -20.53
N LEU A 295 16.82 6.73 -19.84
CA LEU A 295 18.04 6.12 -20.40
C LEU A 295 18.19 4.71 -19.85
N GLU A 296 19.11 3.90 -20.38
CA GLU A 296 19.40 2.56 -19.86
C GLU A 296 19.74 2.58 -18.37
N LYS A 297 20.44 3.64 -17.91
CA LYS A 297 20.89 3.80 -16.53
C LYS A 297 20.08 4.80 -15.73
N LEU A 298 19.17 5.59 -16.34
CA LEU A 298 18.40 6.61 -15.67
C LEU A 298 16.91 6.28 -15.71
N ARG A 299 16.33 6.09 -14.52
CA ARG A 299 14.89 5.95 -14.32
C ARG A 299 14.37 7.18 -13.58
N LEU A 300 13.30 7.77 -14.11
CA LEU A 300 12.50 8.78 -13.44
C LEU A 300 11.23 8.12 -12.89
N PHE A 301 10.79 8.55 -11.74
CA PHE A 301 9.53 8.08 -11.16
C PHE A 301 8.80 9.23 -10.49
N GLY A 302 7.50 9.08 -10.37
CA GLY A 302 6.67 10.03 -9.66
C GLY A 302 5.38 9.38 -9.23
N TYR A 303 4.77 9.92 -8.20
CA TYR A 303 3.46 9.51 -7.73
C TYR A 303 2.65 10.69 -7.24
N GLY A 304 1.34 10.54 -7.29
CA GLY A 304 0.39 11.39 -6.60
C GLY A 304 -0.64 10.51 -5.91
N SER A 305 -1.03 10.87 -4.71
CA SER A 305 -2.07 10.18 -3.96
C SER A 305 -2.97 11.19 -3.25
N PHE A 306 -4.23 10.85 -3.16
CA PHE A 306 -5.25 11.53 -2.38
C PHE A 306 -5.95 10.52 -1.49
N PHE A 307 -6.30 10.91 -0.28
CA PHE A 307 -7.15 10.11 0.59
C PHE A 307 -8.10 11.01 1.37
N ARG A 308 -9.24 10.44 1.74
CA ARG A 308 -10.21 11.00 2.67
C ARG A 308 -10.85 9.85 3.43
N ASN A 309 -10.83 9.92 4.75
CA ASN A 309 -11.43 8.92 5.63
C ASN A 309 -12.49 9.59 6.50
N GLY A 310 -13.57 8.90 6.77
CA GLY A 310 -14.61 9.41 7.64
C GLY A 310 -15.28 8.32 8.46
N PRO A 311 -15.90 8.70 9.61
CA PRO A 311 -16.55 7.77 10.49
C PRO A 311 -17.86 7.24 9.90
N MET A 312 -18.25 6.03 10.32
CA MET A 312 -19.61 5.52 10.11
C MET A 312 -20.60 6.20 11.06
N PRO A 313 -21.92 6.34 10.73
CA PRO A 313 -22.58 5.98 9.48
C PRO A 313 -22.65 7.10 8.44
N ASN A 314 -22.06 8.28 8.70
CA ASN A 314 -22.16 9.45 7.82
C ASN A 314 -21.36 9.27 6.54
N VAL A 315 -21.90 8.49 5.61
CA VAL A 315 -21.30 8.25 4.31
C VAL A 315 -21.65 9.42 3.38
N GLY A 316 -20.80 10.44 3.36
CA GLY A 316 -20.88 11.52 2.37
C GLY A 316 -20.34 11.04 1.03
N VAL A 317 -21.22 10.91 0.04
CA VAL A 317 -20.79 10.66 -1.35
C VAL A 317 -20.22 11.97 -1.89
N PHE A 318 -18.88 12.01 -2.06
CA PHE A 318 -18.12 13.08 -2.72
C PHE A 318 -18.61 14.54 -2.50
N PRO A 319 -18.52 15.15 -1.34
CA PRO A 319 -18.43 16.60 -1.30
C PRO A 319 -16.95 17.00 -1.42
N LEU A 320 -16.63 17.77 -2.43
CA LEU A 320 -15.31 18.40 -2.62
C LEU A 320 -14.94 19.43 -1.52
N LYS A 321 -15.82 19.66 -0.56
CA LYS A 321 -15.56 20.50 0.61
C LYS A 321 -15.27 19.61 1.81
N VAL A 322 -14.05 19.66 2.26
CA VAL A 322 -13.63 19.16 3.58
C VAL A 322 -14.11 20.20 4.60
N ASP A 323 -15.37 20.14 4.99
CA ASP A 323 -15.79 20.79 6.22
C ASP A 323 -15.14 20.02 7.38
N GLN A 324 -14.66 20.75 8.38
CA GLN A 324 -13.99 20.19 9.57
C GLN A 324 -15.00 19.43 10.44
N GLU A 325 -15.63 18.41 9.90
CA GLU A 325 -16.43 17.48 10.67
C GLU A 325 -15.52 16.65 11.57
N LYS A 326 -15.89 16.53 12.84
CA LYS A 326 -15.17 15.71 13.82
C LYS A 326 -14.94 14.30 13.28
N GLY A 327 -13.71 13.85 13.21
CA GLY A 327 -13.33 12.50 12.82
C GLY A 327 -13.07 12.29 11.32
N VAL A 328 -13.12 13.33 10.48
CA VAL A 328 -12.73 13.25 9.08
C VAL A 328 -11.27 13.64 8.91
N SER A 329 -10.49 12.79 8.27
CA SER A 329 -9.13 13.10 7.85
C SER A 329 -9.03 13.06 6.32
N ALA A 330 -8.35 14.03 5.74
CA ALA A 330 -8.10 14.06 4.30
C ALA A 330 -6.68 14.55 4.04
N GLY A 331 -6.12 14.14 2.93
CA GLY A 331 -4.79 14.61 2.55
C GLY A 331 -4.41 14.20 1.15
N TYR A 332 -3.28 14.74 0.70
CA TYR A 332 -2.65 14.33 -0.53
C TYR A 332 -1.14 14.18 -0.32
N GLY A 333 -0.55 13.31 -1.12
CA GLY A 333 0.89 13.15 -1.20
C GLY A 333 1.31 13.22 -2.66
N VAL A 334 2.36 13.96 -2.94
CA VAL A 334 3.01 13.97 -4.25
C VAL A 334 4.50 13.78 -4.07
N GLY A 335 5.10 13.02 -4.97
CA GLY A 335 6.54 12.84 -4.94
C GLY A 335 7.08 12.52 -6.32
N ALA A 336 8.35 12.83 -6.49
CA ALA A 336 9.10 12.54 -7.69
C ALA A 336 10.56 12.25 -7.35
N GLY A 337 11.21 11.49 -8.22
CA GLY A 337 12.63 11.20 -8.04
C GLY A 337 13.29 10.66 -9.30
N ALA A 338 14.57 10.47 -9.19
CA ALA A 338 15.43 9.91 -10.21
C ALA A 338 16.35 8.86 -9.60
N GLU A 339 16.55 7.77 -10.31
CA GLU A 339 17.49 6.71 -9.97
C GLU A 339 18.50 6.57 -11.10
N TRP A 340 19.77 6.64 -10.75
CA TRP A 340 20.87 6.37 -11.64
C TRP A 340 21.58 5.08 -11.25
N ARG A 341 21.66 4.13 -12.18
CA ARG A 341 22.39 2.89 -12.03
C ARG A 341 23.77 3.02 -12.65
N PHE A 342 24.82 2.90 -11.85
CA PHE A 342 26.19 2.88 -12.35
C PHE A 342 26.46 1.56 -13.06
N ASP A 343 26.04 0.47 -12.43
CA ASP A 343 26.09 -0.89 -12.96
C ASP A 343 24.93 -1.73 -12.37
N ARG A 344 25.02 -3.06 -12.45
CA ARG A 344 24.00 -3.97 -11.90
C ARG A 344 23.98 -4.02 -10.36
N HIS A 345 25.02 -3.53 -9.69
CA HIS A 345 25.20 -3.63 -8.24
C HIS A 345 24.99 -2.30 -7.53
N VAL A 346 25.23 -1.18 -8.18
CA VAL A 346 25.26 0.13 -7.52
C VAL A 346 24.27 1.09 -8.17
N ALA A 347 23.41 1.66 -7.34
CA ALA A 347 22.49 2.72 -7.75
C ALA A 347 22.46 3.87 -6.73
N ILE A 348 22.23 5.07 -7.24
CA ILE A 348 21.91 6.25 -6.45
C ILE A 348 20.52 6.75 -6.82
N GLN A 349 19.74 7.11 -5.82
CA GLN A 349 18.40 7.67 -5.99
C GLN A 349 18.34 9.02 -5.27
N ALA A 350 17.66 9.97 -5.87
CA ALA A 350 17.23 11.21 -5.23
C ALA A 350 15.74 11.35 -5.36
N SER A 351 15.06 11.79 -4.29
CA SER A 351 13.61 12.01 -4.31
C SER A 351 13.21 13.24 -3.50
N TYR A 352 12.08 13.80 -3.87
CA TYR A 352 11.34 14.79 -3.14
C TYR A 352 9.91 14.33 -2.95
N ASP A 353 9.40 14.47 -1.74
CA ASP A 353 8.04 14.12 -1.36
C ASP A 353 7.40 15.28 -0.61
N ARG A 354 6.14 15.58 -0.93
CA ARG A 354 5.30 16.51 -0.18
C ARG A 354 4.05 15.78 0.29
N LEU A 355 3.73 15.94 1.56
CA LEU A 355 2.53 15.42 2.19
C LEU A 355 1.79 16.58 2.86
N ASP A 356 0.51 16.73 2.52
CA ASP A 356 -0.41 17.64 3.20
C ASP A 356 -1.59 16.82 3.74
N GLN A 357 -1.90 17.01 5.01
CA GLN A 357 -3.01 16.34 5.69
C GLN A 357 -3.79 17.35 6.52
N VAL A 358 -5.12 17.26 6.46
CA VAL A 358 -6.07 18.04 7.26
C VAL A 358 -6.92 17.08 8.07
N GLY A 359 -7.19 17.42 9.30
CA GLY A 359 -7.91 16.55 10.21
C GLY A 359 -7.01 15.45 10.81
N SER A 360 -7.28 15.09 12.02
CA SER A 360 -6.57 14.03 12.74
C SER A 360 -7.56 13.25 13.58
N VAL A 361 -7.17 12.04 13.95
CA VAL A 361 -7.82 11.28 15.03
C VAL A 361 -7.61 12.01 16.36
N ASP A 362 -6.49 12.70 16.50
CA ASP A 362 -6.21 13.60 17.63
C ASP A 362 -6.82 14.98 17.36
N PRO A 363 -7.79 15.45 18.16
CA PRO A 363 -8.40 16.77 18.01
C PRO A 363 -7.42 17.94 18.17
N ALA A 364 -6.21 17.72 18.64
CA ALA A 364 -5.16 18.73 18.80
C ALA A 364 -4.37 19.00 17.49
N GLN A 365 -4.38 18.08 16.53
CA GLN A 365 -3.64 18.24 15.27
C GLN A 365 -4.59 18.49 14.08
N THR A 366 -4.72 19.72 13.65
CA THR A 366 -5.66 20.10 12.58
C THR A 366 -5.07 20.09 11.18
N THR A 367 -3.77 20.27 11.03
CA THR A 367 -3.08 20.29 9.73
C THR A 367 -1.63 19.83 9.85
N LEU A 368 -1.18 19.05 8.89
CA LEU A 368 0.20 18.60 8.76
C LEU A 368 0.64 18.88 7.31
N THR A 369 1.67 19.72 7.15
CA THR A 369 2.37 19.92 5.87
C THR A 369 3.82 19.52 6.04
N ARG A 370 4.31 18.66 5.16
CA ARG A 370 5.62 18.04 5.30
C ARG A 370 6.32 17.94 3.96
N ASN A 371 7.56 18.42 3.90
CA ASN A 371 8.42 18.29 2.74
C ASN A 371 9.65 17.44 3.09
N ILE A 372 9.96 16.49 2.23
CA ILE A 372 11.01 15.50 2.47
C ILE A 372 11.89 15.44 1.24
N VAL A 373 13.19 15.61 1.45
CA VAL A 373 14.22 15.39 0.43
C VAL A 373 15.07 14.22 0.86
N ALA A 374 15.26 13.23 -0.01
CA ALA A 374 16.06 12.07 0.30
C ALA A 374 17.07 11.76 -0.80
N ALA A 375 18.25 11.30 -0.40
CA ALA A 375 19.25 10.69 -1.26
C ALA A 375 19.56 9.30 -0.73
N ARG A 376 19.57 8.29 -1.60
CA ARG A 376 19.80 6.89 -1.24
C ARG A 376 20.86 6.29 -2.14
N LEU A 377 21.86 5.67 -1.55
CA LEU A 377 22.83 4.80 -2.21
C LEU A 377 22.45 3.33 -1.92
N THR A 378 22.34 2.52 -2.95
CA THR A 378 22.05 1.08 -2.83
C THR A 378 23.18 0.30 -3.45
N VAL A 379 23.62 -0.74 -2.73
CA VAL A 379 24.66 -1.69 -3.16
C VAL A 379 24.12 -3.11 -3.02
N ASP A 380 24.09 -3.85 -4.12
CA ASP A 380 23.76 -5.26 -4.19
C ASP A 380 25.05 -6.08 -4.24
N ALA A 381 25.17 -7.11 -3.41
CA ALA A 381 26.38 -7.92 -3.36
C ALA A 381 26.46 -8.97 -4.50
N PHE A 382 25.32 -9.32 -5.13
CA PHE A 382 25.22 -10.34 -6.18
C PHE A 382 24.46 -9.85 -7.41
#